data_52c51854c98dd70705c51cbf09334431
#
_entry.id   52c51854c98dd70705c51cbf09334431
#
_cell.length_a   1.000
_cell.length_b   1.000
_cell.length_c   1.000
_cell.angle_alpha   90.00
_cell.angle_beta   90.00
_cell.angle_gamma   90.00
#
_symmetry.space_group_name_H-M   'P 1'
#
loop_
_entity.id
_entity.type
_entity.pdbx_description
1 polymer ?
#
loop_
_entity_poly.entity_id
_entity_poly.type
_entity_poly.pdbx_seq_one_letter_code
_entity_poly.pdbx_strand_id
1 'polypeptide(L)'
;RILKTDEAGAGLAGCTFELTYPGQKAPLTGVSSASGEVVFNDLPLNTNVTIKETAAPKGYTLLPAKTVNTGTKSGQTIELQLANSTDHTFKIHKISSADGRNLMGATFEIRGIDNDYKHSFTTDALGEITVQGRDLPKGSYECYEIAAPEGYATDGSDIQTFAWNNSKDIELSFKDAPRPGIKIYKFDKETKMPLEGATFEIRRDGQVLATVKTDVNGNAGLYDLPKGFYQVVETEPPQGYLRDEQVHEVYIDPTADPTQLIR
;
A
#
# COMPACT_ATOMS: atom_id res chain seq x y z
N ARG A 1 -0.10 39.03 -3.72
CA ARG A 1 -1.23 38.26 -3.20
C ARG A 1 -1.41 37.00 -4.06
N ILE A 2 -1.55 35.86 -3.42
CA ILE A 2 -1.93 34.59 -4.04
C ILE A 2 -3.35 34.26 -3.56
N LEU A 3 -4.23 33.90 -4.48
CA LEU A 3 -5.50 33.27 -4.20
C LEU A 3 -5.37 31.78 -4.57
N LYS A 4 -5.27 30.94 -3.56
CA LYS A 4 -5.15 29.49 -3.69
C LYS A 4 -6.52 28.84 -3.68
N THR A 5 -6.81 28.04 -4.71
CA THR A 5 -8.12 27.38 -4.86
C THR A 5 -7.93 25.89 -5.17
N ASP A 6 -9.01 25.13 -5.06
CA ASP A 6 -9.16 23.85 -5.73
C ASP A 6 -9.61 24.04 -7.18
N GLU A 7 -9.85 22.94 -7.91
CA GLU A 7 -10.31 22.94 -9.30
C GLU A 7 -11.74 23.51 -9.46
N ALA A 8 -12.55 23.46 -8.40
CA ALA A 8 -13.90 24.04 -8.39
C ALA A 8 -13.88 25.56 -8.07
N GLY A 9 -12.72 26.13 -7.77
CA GLY A 9 -12.55 27.53 -7.43
C GLY A 9 -12.80 27.87 -5.95
N ALA A 10 -13.03 26.88 -5.09
CA ALA A 10 -13.14 27.10 -3.66
C ALA A 10 -11.77 27.36 -3.03
N GLY A 11 -11.71 28.27 -2.04
CA GLY A 11 -10.48 28.61 -1.34
C GLY A 11 -9.85 27.40 -0.66
N LEU A 12 -8.55 27.15 -0.90
CA LEU A 12 -7.82 26.02 -0.38
C LEU A 12 -6.86 26.46 0.73
N ALA A 13 -7.18 26.09 1.98
CA ALA A 13 -6.39 26.41 3.17
C ALA A 13 -5.20 25.47 3.35
N GLY A 14 -4.14 25.93 4.04
CA GLY A 14 -3.03 25.10 4.48
C GLY A 14 -1.96 24.79 3.43
N CYS A 15 -2.05 25.38 2.24
CA CYS A 15 -0.97 25.33 1.26
C CYS A 15 0.20 26.20 1.72
N THR A 16 1.41 25.66 1.74
CA THR A 16 2.61 26.41 2.10
C THR A 16 3.37 26.84 0.86
N PHE A 17 3.76 28.13 0.83
CA PHE A 17 4.51 28.73 -0.26
C PHE A 17 5.84 29.28 0.24
N GLU A 18 6.87 29.13 -0.59
CA GLU A 18 8.12 29.84 -0.52
C GLU A 18 8.22 30.82 -1.68
N LEU A 19 8.65 32.05 -1.37
CA LEU A 19 8.94 33.08 -2.34
C LEU A 19 10.42 33.48 -2.26
N THR A 20 11.10 33.43 -3.41
CA THR A 20 12.50 33.76 -3.53
C THR A 20 12.74 34.80 -4.63
N TYR A 21 13.77 35.66 -4.47
CA TYR A 21 14.22 36.62 -5.48
C TYR A 21 15.74 36.87 -5.37
N PRO A 22 16.39 37.40 -6.42
CA PRO A 22 17.83 37.67 -6.40
C PRO A 22 18.23 38.64 -5.27
N GLY A 23 19.29 38.32 -4.55
CA GLY A 23 19.79 39.11 -3.41
C GLY A 23 19.09 38.90 -2.07
N GLN A 24 18.10 38.03 -2.01
CA GLN A 24 17.40 37.66 -0.78
C GLN A 24 18.29 36.75 0.09
N LYS A 25 18.26 36.99 1.42
CA LYS A 25 19.09 36.17 2.38
C LYS A 25 18.43 34.81 2.71
N ALA A 26 17.10 34.77 2.74
CA ALA A 26 16.32 33.56 3.03
C ALA A 26 14.95 33.65 2.34
N PRO A 27 14.32 32.54 1.94
CA PRO A 27 12.97 32.53 1.38
C PRO A 27 11.95 33.16 2.33
N LEU A 28 10.99 33.92 1.79
CA LEU A 28 9.78 34.27 2.52
C LEU A 28 8.81 33.10 2.47
N THR A 29 8.18 32.77 3.59
CA THR A 29 7.21 31.70 3.68
C THR A 29 5.82 32.23 4.01
N GLY A 30 4.79 31.58 3.48
CA GLY A 30 3.39 31.92 3.76
C GLY A 30 2.51 30.69 3.63
N VAL A 31 1.42 30.66 4.41
CA VAL A 31 0.43 29.58 4.41
C VAL A 31 -0.92 30.14 4.02
N SER A 32 -1.65 29.46 3.15
CA SER A 32 -2.97 29.91 2.72
C SER A 32 -4.01 29.85 3.84
N SER A 33 -4.79 30.91 3.96
CA SER A 33 -5.90 31.03 4.90
C SER A 33 -7.10 30.17 4.49
N ALA A 34 -8.16 30.18 5.29
CA ALA A 34 -9.42 29.49 4.98
C ALA A 34 -10.06 29.99 3.66
N SER A 35 -9.80 31.24 3.25
CA SER A 35 -10.22 31.79 1.95
C SER A 35 -9.22 31.49 0.82
N GLY A 36 -8.13 30.76 1.09
CA GLY A 36 -7.06 30.49 0.12
C GLY A 36 -6.05 31.63 -0.05
N GLU A 37 -6.12 32.68 0.76
CA GLU A 37 -5.28 33.87 0.57
C GLU A 37 -3.90 33.71 1.21
N VAL A 38 -2.83 34.07 0.46
CA VAL A 38 -1.47 34.28 0.95
C VAL A 38 -0.96 35.62 0.46
N VAL A 39 -0.38 36.42 1.36
CA VAL A 39 0.15 37.76 1.03
C VAL A 39 1.63 37.82 1.37
N PHE A 40 2.42 38.30 0.40
CA PHE A 40 3.82 38.68 0.60
C PHE A 40 3.92 40.16 0.36
N ASN A 41 4.41 40.92 1.35
CA ASN A 41 4.54 42.37 1.30
C ASN A 41 5.98 42.80 1.09
N ASP A 42 6.17 44.09 0.77
CA ASP A 42 7.46 44.79 0.72
C ASP A 42 8.47 44.13 -0.23
N LEU A 43 7.98 43.63 -1.36
CA LEU A 43 8.82 43.01 -2.40
C LEU A 43 9.53 44.11 -3.20
N PRO A 44 10.80 43.90 -3.61
CA PRO A 44 11.52 44.89 -4.45
C PRO A 44 10.81 45.08 -5.77
N LEU A 45 10.81 46.30 -6.29
CA LEU A 45 10.24 46.63 -7.58
C LEU A 45 11.03 46.08 -8.74
N ASN A 46 10.37 45.84 -9.86
CA ASN A 46 10.93 45.35 -11.11
C ASN A 46 11.83 44.13 -10.96
N THR A 47 11.41 43.21 -10.06
CA THR A 47 12.19 42.04 -9.69
C THR A 47 11.41 40.80 -10.03
N ASN A 48 12.08 39.78 -10.62
CA ASN A 48 11.48 38.46 -10.83
C ASN A 48 11.51 37.69 -9.52
N VAL A 49 10.32 37.35 -9.03
CA VAL A 49 10.15 36.50 -7.84
C VAL A 49 9.69 35.13 -8.27
N THR A 50 10.28 34.09 -7.69
CA THR A 50 9.86 32.70 -7.89
C THR A 50 9.03 32.26 -6.70
N ILE A 51 7.83 31.79 -6.97
CA ILE A 51 6.87 31.26 -6.01
C ILE A 51 6.83 29.75 -6.18
N LYS A 52 7.11 29.02 -5.11
CA LYS A 52 7.08 27.56 -5.06
C LYS A 52 6.10 27.11 -3.98
N GLU A 53 5.15 26.28 -4.34
CA GLU A 53 4.34 25.56 -3.36
C GLU A 53 5.18 24.40 -2.79
N THR A 54 5.40 24.38 -1.48
CA THR A 54 6.22 23.38 -0.78
C THR A 54 5.39 22.33 -0.05
N ALA A 55 4.12 22.66 0.26
CA ALA A 55 3.16 21.71 0.81
C ALA A 55 1.74 22.05 0.32
N ALA A 56 1.02 21.00 -0.06
CA ALA A 56 -0.41 21.03 -0.34
C ALA A 56 -1.17 20.24 0.75
N PRO A 57 -2.44 20.55 1.01
CA PRO A 57 -3.28 19.74 1.88
C PRO A 57 -3.40 18.30 1.38
N LYS A 58 -3.71 17.36 2.29
CA LYS A 58 -3.96 15.97 1.92
C LYS A 58 -5.05 15.89 0.84
N GLY A 59 -4.81 15.10 -0.18
CA GLY A 59 -5.73 14.91 -1.31
C GLY A 59 -5.55 15.91 -2.45
N TYR A 60 -4.47 16.70 -2.44
CA TYR A 60 -4.14 17.64 -3.53
C TYR A 60 -2.69 17.49 -3.99
N THR A 61 -2.46 17.72 -5.29
CA THR A 61 -1.14 17.74 -5.89
C THR A 61 -0.44 19.07 -5.70
N LEU A 62 0.89 19.06 -5.64
CA LEU A 62 1.68 20.30 -5.64
C LEU A 62 1.71 20.96 -7.02
N LEU A 63 1.73 22.30 -7.04
CA LEU A 63 1.93 23.07 -8.27
C LEU A 63 3.42 23.23 -8.59
N PRO A 64 3.77 23.29 -9.88
CA PRO A 64 5.11 23.68 -10.30
C PRO A 64 5.40 25.13 -9.89
N ALA A 65 6.69 25.44 -9.67
CA ALA A 65 7.13 26.80 -9.35
C ALA A 65 6.76 27.76 -10.47
N LYS A 66 6.37 29.00 -10.08
CA LYS A 66 5.98 30.07 -11.01
C LYS A 66 6.81 31.31 -10.76
N THR A 67 7.33 31.91 -11.82
CA THR A 67 8.05 33.19 -11.73
C THR A 67 7.17 34.35 -12.22
N VAL A 68 7.18 35.45 -11.47
CA VAL A 68 6.38 36.65 -11.75
C VAL A 68 7.24 37.88 -11.49
N ASN A 69 7.13 38.93 -12.34
CA ASN A 69 7.78 40.20 -12.10
C ASN A 69 6.90 41.09 -11.18
N THR A 70 7.51 41.73 -10.18
CA THR A 70 6.81 42.58 -9.21
C THR A 70 6.32 43.90 -9.78
N GLY A 71 6.64 44.23 -11.02
CA GLY A 71 6.25 45.48 -11.66
C GLY A 71 7.04 46.69 -11.18
N THR A 72 6.75 47.85 -11.78
CA THR A 72 7.51 49.09 -11.57
C THR A 72 6.81 50.13 -10.68
N LYS A 73 5.55 49.87 -10.27
CA LYS A 73 4.74 50.83 -9.49
C LYS A 73 4.75 50.45 -8.01
N SER A 74 5.16 51.37 -7.16
CA SER A 74 5.07 51.23 -5.70
C SER A 74 3.61 51.17 -5.25
N GLY A 75 3.32 50.30 -4.26
CA GLY A 75 1.97 50.06 -3.73
C GLY A 75 1.03 49.26 -4.63
N GLN A 76 1.53 48.74 -5.74
CA GLN A 76 0.75 47.86 -6.61
C GLN A 76 0.64 46.45 -5.98
N THR A 77 -0.56 45.91 -5.99
CA THR A 77 -0.78 44.47 -5.66
C THR A 77 -0.85 43.66 -6.95
N ILE A 78 -0.04 42.62 -7.05
CA ILE A 78 -0.11 41.60 -8.11
C ILE A 78 -0.91 40.41 -7.56
N GLU A 79 -1.95 40.01 -8.26
CA GLU A 79 -2.79 38.89 -7.88
C GLU A 79 -2.48 37.69 -8.76
N LEU A 80 -2.32 36.52 -8.13
CA LEU A 80 -2.14 35.24 -8.78
C LEU A 80 -3.21 34.29 -8.29
N GLN A 81 -3.96 33.72 -9.19
CA GLN A 81 -4.83 32.60 -8.90
C GLN A 81 -4.12 31.30 -9.24
N LEU A 82 -4.04 30.41 -8.25
CA LEU A 82 -3.34 29.13 -8.35
C LEU A 82 -4.28 28.03 -7.86
N ALA A 83 -4.69 27.13 -8.76
CA ALA A 83 -5.57 26.00 -8.42
C ALA A 83 -4.79 24.70 -8.32
N ASN A 84 -4.97 23.92 -7.23
CA ASN A 84 -4.47 22.57 -7.13
C ASN A 84 -5.49 21.57 -7.65
N SER A 85 -4.98 20.55 -8.32
CA SER A 85 -5.78 19.40 -8.71
C SER A 85 -5.89 18.39 -7.58
N THR A 86 -6.99 17.69 -7.54
CA THR A 86 -7.17 16.53 -6.65
C THR A 86 -6.09 15.49 -6.94
N ASP A 87 -5.52 14.94 -5.87
CA ASP A 87 -4.57 13.83 -5.95
C ASP A 87 -5.36 12.54 -5.77
N HIS A 88 -5.70 11.92 -6.90
CA HIS A 88 -6.45 10.67 -6.93
C HIS A 88 -5.61 9.49 -6.48
N THR A 89 -6.24 8.35 -6.25
CA THR A 89 -5.57 7.14 -5.80
C THR A 89 -5.72 6.01 -6.81
N PHE A 90 -4.66 5.22 -6.95
CA PHE A 90 -4.71 3.90 -7.56
C PHE A 90 -4.72 2.87 -6.45
N LYS A 91 -5.70 1.97 -6.47
CA LYS A 91 -5.87 0.89 -5.49
C LYS A 91 -5.85 -0.48 -6.12
N ILE A 92 -5.30 -1.44 -5.40
CA ILE A 92 -5.49 -2.87 -5.64
C ILE A 92 -6.22 -3.42 -4.43
N HIS A 93 -7.26 -4.23 -4.68
CA HIS A 93 -7.97 -4.97 -3.65
C HIS A 93 -7.86 -6.47 -3.93
N LYS A 94 -7.24 -7.20 -3.00
CA LYS A 94 -6.99 -8.64 -3.09
C LYS A 94 -7.91 -9.41 -2.16
N ILE A 95 -8.66 -10.36 -2.73
CA ILE A 95 -9.63 -11.16 -1.99
C ILE A 95 -9.53 -12.65 -2.32
N SER A 96 -10.05 -13.48 -1.43
CA SER A 96 -10.23 -14.91 -1.66
C SER A 96 -11.40 -15.16 -2.63
N SER A 97 -11.20 -16.00 -3.63
CA SER A 97 -12.26 -16.41 -4.56
C SER A 97 -13.32 -17.31 -3.91
N ALA A 98 -13.01 -17.94 -2.77
CA ALA A 98 -13.90 -18.87 -2.10
C ALA A 98 -14.96 -18.18 -1.24
N ASP A 99 -14.59 -17.11 -0.52
CA ASP A 99 -15.45 -16.47 0.47
C ASP A 99 -15.38 -14.94 0.49
N GLY A 100 -14.57 -14.34 -0.41
CA GLY A 100 -14.45 -12.90 -0.52
C GLY A 100 -13.68 -12.21 0.60
N ARG A 101 -13.04 -12.97 1.52
CA ARG A 101 -12.22 -12.35 2.58
C ARG A 101 -11.01 -11.63 2.00
N ASN A 102 -10.60 -10.57 2.66
CA ASN A 102 -9.42 -9.81 2.30
C ASN A 102 -8.13 -10.62 2.50
N LEU A 103 -7.19 -10.49 1.57
CA LEU A 103 -5.93 -11.25 1.59
C LEU A 103 -4.72 -10.34 1.78
N MET A 104 -4.13 -10.38 2.99
CA MET A 104 -2.87 -9.72 3.33
C MET A 104 -1.68 -10.53 2.80
N GLY A 105 -0.62 -9.83 2.35
CA GLY A 105 0.65 -10.46 2.00
C GLY A 105 0.80 -10.88 0.54
N ALA A 106 -0.20 -10.59 -0.31
CA ALA A 106 -0.04 -10.71 -1.76
C ALA A 106 0.90 -9.64 -2.29
N THR A 107 1.85 -9.99 -3.14
CA THR A 107 2.78 -9.03 -3.73
C THR A 107 2.47 -8.82 -5.20
N PHE A 108 2.30 -7.56 -5.58
CA PHE A 108 2.00 -7.11 -6.94
C PHE A 108 3.14 -6.31 -7.53
N GLU A 109 3.36 -6.45 -8.83
CA GLU A 109 4.19 -5.55 -9.61
C GLU A 109 3.29 -4.63 -10.43
N ILE A 110 3.56 -3.32 -10.37
CA ILE A 110 2.98 -2.31 -11.26
C ILE A 110 4.10 -1.88 -12.20
N ARG A 111 3.91 -2.09 -13.49
CA ARG A 111 4.90 -1.81 -14.53
C ARG A 111 4.34 -0.88 -15.60
N GLY A 112 5.10 0.17 -15.92
CA GLY A 112 4.82 1.05 -17.05
C GLY A 112 4.98 0.31 -18.39
N ILE A 113 4.02 0.54 -19.31
CA ILE A 113 4.07 0.03 -20.68
C ILE A 113 4.82 1.03 -21.58
N ASP A 114 4.63 2.31 -21.32
CA ASP A 114 5.15 3.45 -22.08
C ASP A 114 6.12 4.34 -21.29
N ASN A 115 6.54 3.90 -20.11
CA ASN A 115 7.51 4.58 -19.24
C ASN A 115 8.32 3.56 -18.42
N ASP A 116 9.37 4.03 -17.72
CA ASP A 116 10.29 3.17 -16.94
C ASP A 116 9.82 2.87 -15.51
N TYR A 117 8.57 3.16 -15.18
CA TYR A 117 8.05 2.88 -13.83
C TYR A 117 7.96 1.38 -13.59
N LYS A 118 8.54 0.93 -12.48
CA LYS A 118 8.47 -0.44 -12.02
C LYS A 118 8.58 -0.48 -10.50
N HIS A 119 7.50 -0.87 -9.82
CA HIS A 119 7.46 -1.00 -8.38
C HIS A 119 6.65 -2.21 -7.95
N SER A 120 7.10 -2.84 -6.85
CA SER A 120 6.37 -3.92 -6.18
C SER A 120 5.79 -3.44 -4.87
N PHE A 121 4.56 -3.88 -4.59
CA PHE A 121 3.79 -3.54 -3.41
C PHE A 121 3.19 -4.80 -2.80
N THR A 122 2.99 -4.79 -1.48
CA THR A 122 2.37 -5.93 -0.77
C THR A 122 1.07 -5.46 -0.11
N THR A 123 0.03 -6.29 -0.21
CA THR A 123 -1.29 -5.98 0.38
C THR A 123 -1.23 -5.96 1.91
N ASP A 124 -1.90 -4.98 2.48
CA ASP A 124 -2.05 -4.79 3.93
C ASP A 124 -3.10 -5.73 4.56
N ALA A 125 -3.43 -5.51 5.84
CA ALA A 125 -4.43 -6.30 6.58
C ALA A 125 -5.86 -6.19 6.01
N LEU A 126 -6.13 -5.16 5.21
CA LEU A 126 -7.40 -4.98 4.50
C LEU A 126 -7.36 -5.59 3.09
N GLY A 127 -6.27 -6.28 2.72
CA GLY A 127 -6.06 -6.78 1.36
C GLY A 127 -5.82 -5.67 0.34
N GLU A 128 -5.44 -4.48 0.79
CA GLU A 128 -5.32 -3.31 -0.07
C GLU A 128 -3.86 -2.89 -0.31
N ILE A 129 -3.61 -2.38 -1.51
CA ILE A 129 -2.48 -1.53 -1.85
C ILE A 129 -3.06 -0.18 -2.30
N THR A 130 -2.54 0.91 -1.76
CA THR A 130 -2.94 2.26 -2.18
C THR A 130 -1.71 3.04 -2.62
N VAL A 131 -1.71 3.51 -3.87
CA VAL A 131 -0.68 4.38 -4.44
C VAL A 131 -1.29 5.76 -4.66
N GLN A 132 -0.63 6.81 -4.11
CA GLN A 132 -1.06 8.19 -4.34
C GLN A 132 -0.76 8.60 -5.78
N GLY A 133 -1.65 9.34 -6.39
CA GLY A 133 -1.54 9.67 -7.81
C GLY A 133 -0.30 10.47 -8.17
N ARG A 134 0.21 11.29 -7.24
CA ARG A 134 1.46 12.03 -7.39
C ARG A 134 2.70 11.12 -7.49
N ASP A 135 2.62 9.89 -6.95
CA ASP A 135 3.72 8.93 -6.92
C ASP A 135 3.69 7.97 -8.13
N LEU A 136 2.61 8.05 -8.94
CA LEU A 136 2.43 7.26 -10.15
C LEU A 136 2.50 8.19 -11.38
N PRO A 137 3.57 8.15 -12.20
CA PRO A 137 3.66 8.94 -13.43
C PRO A 137 2.48 8.72 -14.37
N LYS A 138 2.14 9.72 -15.17
CA LYS A 138 1.11 9.54 -16.21
C LYS A 138 1.59 8.55 -17.26
N GLY A 139 0.72 7.63 -17.68
CA GLY A 139 1.07 6.60 -18.66
C GLY A 139 0.11 5.41 -18.65
N SER A 140 0.48 4.41 -19.42
CA SER A 140 -0.21 3.11 -19.47
C SER A 140 0.55 2.10 -18.63
N TYR A 141 -0.18 1.25 -17.93
CA TYR A 141 0.38 0.32 -16.96
C TYR A 141 -0.21 -1.07 -17.09
N GLU A 142 0.56 -2.06 -16.70
CA GLU A 142 0.09 -3.38 -16.35
C GLU A 142 0.32 -3.63 -14.85
N CYS A 143 -0.60 -4.37 -14.25
CA CYS A 143 -0.55 -4.78 -12.86
C CYS A 143 -0.82 -6.28 -12.79
N TYR A 144 0.03 -7.01 -12.09
CA TYR A 144 -0.09 -8.45 -11.91
C TYR A 144 0.52 -8.91 -10.60
N GLU A 145 0.04 -10.02 -10.11
CA GLU A 145 0.56 -10.64 -8.89
C GLU A 145 1.83 -11.42 -9.17
N ILE A 146 2.87 -11.17 -8.37
CA ILE A 146 4.15 -11.87 -8.44
C ILE A 146 4.34 -12.89 -7.32
N ALA A 147 3.58 -12.76 -6.23
CA ALA A 147 3.56 -13.74 -5.14
C ALA A 147 2.20 -13.73 -4.44
N ALA A 148 1.58 -14.91 -4.35
CA ALA A 148 0.34 -15.10 -3.61
C ALA A 148 0.59 -15.10 -2.09
N PRO A 149 -0.44 -14.77 -1.27
CA PRO A 149 -0.37 -14.95 0.17
C PRO A 149 -0.21 -16.43 0.56
N GLU A 150 0.33 -16.66 1.75
CA GLU A 150 0.45 -18.02 2.28
C GLU A 150 -0.91 -18.72 2.32
N GLY A 151 -0.96 -19.95 1.79
CA GLY A 151 -2.18 -20.76 1.71
C GLY A 151 -3.07 -20.47 0.51
N TYR A 152 -2.62 -19.62 -0.40
CA TYR A 152 -3.33 -19.27 -1.63
C TYR A 152 -2.47 -19.56 -2.86
N ALA A 153 -3.13 -19.67 -3.99
CA ALA A 153 -2.47 -19.82 -5.29
C ALA A 153 -2.92 -18.71 -6.23
N THR A 154 -1.94 -18.05 -6.84
CA THR A 154 -2.18 -17.26 -8.05
C THR A 154 -2.07 -18.15 -9.26
N ASP A 155 -2.87 -17.93 -10.28
CA ASP A 155 -2.71 -18.59 -11.57
C ASP A 155 -1.67 -17.88 -12.47
N GLY A 156 -1.19 -16.71 -12.02
CA GLY A 156 -0.21 -15.88 -12.72
C GLY A 156 -0.69 -15.31 -14.06
N SER A 157 -1.93 -15.56 -14.44
CA SER A 157 -2.51 -15.16 -15.73
C SER A 157 -3.33 -13.87 -15.64
N ASP A 158 -3.73 -13.44 -14.45
CA ASP A 158 -4.53 -12.22 -14.24
C ASP A 158 -3.63 -10.97 -14.32
N ILE A 159 -3.42 -10.50 -15.57
CA ILE A 159 -2.73 -9.26 -15.85
C ILE A 159 -3.78 -8.21 -16.21
N GLN A 160 -3.92 -7.19 -15.37
CA GLN A 160 -4.85 -6.09 -15.61
C GLN A 160 -4.09 -4.85 -16.08
N THR A 161 -4.63 -4.17 -17.09
CA THR A 161 -4.04 -2.96 -17.65
C THR A 161 -4.89 -1.74 -17.34
N PHE A 162 -4.26 -0.59 -17.13
CA PHE A 162 -4.95 0.66 -16.90
C PHE A 162 -4.16 1.85 -17.45
N ALA A 163 -4.86 2.95 -17.76
CA ALA A 163 -4.24 4.23 -18.09
C ALA A 163 -4.36 5.17 -16.89
N TRP A 164 -3.25 5.78 -16.50
CA TRP A 164 -3.18 6.71 -15.38
C TRP A 164 -2.86 8.13 -15.84
N ASN A 165 -3.69 9.08 -15.46
CA ASN A 165 -3.47 10.52 -15.69
C ASN A 165 -3.78 11.38 -14.46
N ASN A 166 -4.06 10.74 -13.31
CA ASN A 166 -4.47 11.38 -12.06
C ASN A 166 -5.74 12.22 -12.17
N SER A 167 -6.72 11.79 -12.99
CA SER A 167 -8.00 12.49 -13.16
C SER A 167 -9.18 11.83 -12.43
N LYS A 168 -8.99 10.62 -11.94
CA LYS A 168 -9.98 9.86 -11.15
C LYS A 168 -9.31 8.73 -10.39
N ASP A 169 -9.95 8.28 -9.33
CA ASP A 169 -9.55 7.08 -8.63
C ASP A 169 -9.72 5.85 -9.54
N ILE A 170 -8.78 4.92 -9.44
CA ILE A 170 -8.83 3.62 -10.12
C ILE A 170 -8.65 2.53 -9.08
N GLU A 171 -9.50 1.51 -9.12
CA GLU A 171 -9.39 0.33 -8.28
C GLU A 171 -9.40 -0.92 -9.17
N LEU A 172 -8.41 -1.81 -8.95
CA LEU A 172 -8.34 -3.13 -9.55
C LEU A 172 -8.59 -4.17 -8.48
N SER A 173 -9.34 -5.22 -8.82
CA SER A 173 -9.62 -6.33 -7.90
C SER A 173 -9.03 -7.62 -8.46
N PHE A 174 -8.33 -8.35 -7.59
CA PHE A 174 -7.71 -9.64 -7.89
C PHE A 174 -8.19 -10.71 -6.91
N LYS A 175 -8.29 -11.96 -7.39
CA LYS A 175 -8.80 -13.08 -6.60
C LYS A 175 -7.85 -14.25 -6.63
N ASP A 176 -7.55 -14.83 -5.45
CA ASP A 176 -6.85 -16.10 -5.35
C ASP A 176 -7.75 -17.20 -4.85
N ALA A 177 -7.48 -18.41 -5.34
CA ALA A 177 -8.08 -19.61 -4.81
C ALA A 177 -7.28 -20.10 -3.58
N PRO A 178 -7.96 -20.47 -2.48
CA PRO A 178 -7.26 -21.09 -1.36
C PRO A 178 -6.71 -22.47 -1.78
N ARG A 179 -5.52 -22.81 -1.27
CA ARG A 179 -4.89 -24.13 -1.44
C ARG A 179 -5.35 -25.04 -0.31
N PRO A 180 -5.89 -26.23 -0.61
CA PRO A 180 -6.27 -27.18 0.44
C PRO A 180 -5.05 -27.55 1.27
N GLY A 181 -5.12 -27.46 2.59
CA GLY A 181 -3.94 -27.73 3.41
C GLY A 181 -4.13 -27.53 4.90
N ILE A 182 -3.02 -27.71 5.60
CA ILE A 182 -2.90 -27.51 7.04
C ILE A 182 -1.94 -26.37 7.29
N LYS A 183 -2.42 -25.33 8.01
CA LYS A 183 -1.59 -24.26 8.54
C LYS A 183 -1.42 -24.45 10.04
N ILE A 184 -0.20 -24.31 10.53
CA ILE A 184 0.16 -24.40 11.95
C ILE A 184 0.59 -23.01 12.39
N TYR A 185 0.10 -22.57 13.55
CA TYR A 185 0.57 -21.35 14.22
C TYR A 185 0.97 -21.69 15.65
N LYS A 186 2.27 -21.71 15.91
CA LYS A 186 2.85 -21.96 17.23
C LYS A 186 3.12 -20.65 17.96
N PHE A 187 2.62 -20.55 19.19
CA PHE A 187 2.80 -19.37 20.02
C PHE A 187 2.97 -19.74 21.49
N ASP A 188 3.58 -18.85 22.26
CA ASP A 188 3.67 -18.96 23.71
C ASP A 188 2.29 -18.77 24.34
N LYS A 189 1.90 -19.72 25.20
CA LYS A 189 0.54 -19.73 25.79
C LYS A 189 0.23 -18.50 26.65
N GLU A 190 1.25 -17.93 27.31
CA GLU A 190 1.09 -16.81 28.25
C GLU A 190 1.23 -15.47 27.52
N THR A 191 2.32 -15.30 26.80
CA THR A 191 2.67 -14.03 26.14
C THR A 191 2.01 -13.82 24.79
N LYS A 192 1.48 -14.90 24.17
CA LYS A 192 0.95 -14.94 22.79
C LYS A 192 1.98 -14.60 21.70
N MET A 193 3.25 -14.55 22.06
CA MET A 193 4.32 -14.32 21.09
C MET A 193 4.52 -15.55 20.19
N PRO A 194 4.78 -15.35 18.89
CA PRO A 194 5.07 -16.44 17.97
C PRO A 194 6.34 -17.20 18.37
N LEU A 195 6.37 -18.50 18.11
CA LEU A 195 7.50 -19.36 18.45
C LEU A 195 8.09 -19.99 17.20
N GLU A 196 9.35 -19.63 16.92
CA GLU A 196 10.15 -20.20 15.86
C GLU A 196 10.74 -21.56 16.29
N GLY A 197 10.91 -22.46 15.34
CA GLY A 197 11.72 -23.64 15.50
C GLY A 197 11.01 -24.90 16.00
N ALA A 198 9.68 -24.85 16.25
CA ALA A 198 8.90 -26.05 16.51
C ALA A 198 8.82 -26.93 15.25
N THR A 199 9.04 -28.22 15.40
CA THR A 199 8.98 -29.19 14.30
C THR A 199 7.72 -30.05 14.44
N PHE A 200 6.98 -30.17 13.35
CA PHE A 200 5.76 -30.98 13.29
C PHE A 200 5.83 -31.99 12.17
N GLU A 201 5.31 -33.21 12.42
CA GLU A 201 5.00 -34.16 11.40
C GLU A 201 3.52 -34.10 11.02
N ILE A 202 3.26 -34.08 9.72
CA ILE A 202 1.93 -34.19 9.13
C ILE A 202 1.81 -35.60 8.58
N ARG A 203 0.84 -36.35 9.09
CA ARG A 203 0.67 -37.79 8.81
C ARG A 203 -0.69 -38.07 8.20
N ARG A 204 -0.74 -39.15 7.37
CA ARG A 204 -1.97 -39.73 6.84
C ARG A 204 -1.86 -41.26 6.87
N ASP A 205 -2.88 -41.92 7.35
CA ASP A 205 -2.94 -43.38 7.43
C ASP A 205 -1.71 -43.96 8.12
N GLY A 206 -1.22 -43.30 9.18
CA GLY A 206 -0.04 -43.67 9.95
C GLY A 206 1.32 -43.38 9.29
N GLN A 207 1.34 -42.84 8.07
CA GLN A 207 2.58 -42.48 7.37
C GLN A 207 2.86 -41.00 7.48
N VAL A 208 4.14 -40.61 7.63
CA VAL A 208 4.60 -39.24 7.61
C VAL A 208 4.63 -38.75 6.16
N LEU A 209 3.82 -37.74 5.83
CA LEU A 209 3.81 -37.09 4.52
C LEU A 209 4.84 -35.97 4.43
N ALA A 210 4.98 -35.20 5.50
CA ALA A 210 5.95 -34.12 5.56
C ALA A 210 6.35 -33.84 7.01
N THR A 211 7.54 -33.27 7.15
CA THR A 211 8.01 -32.62 8.39
C THR A 211 8.17 -31.12 8.10
N VAL A 212 7.51 -30.29 8.89
CA VAL A 212 7.51 -28.82 8.74
C VAL A 212 8.01 -28.16 10.02
N LYS A 213 8.64 -27.00 9.89
CA LYS A 213 9.22 -26.25 11.02
C LYS A 213 8.70 -24.83 11.04
N THR A 214 8.34 -24.32 12.22
CA THR A 214 7.83 -22.96 12.35
C THR A 214 8.91 -21.90 12.09
N ASP A 215 8.52 -20.89 11.35
CA ASP A 215 9.34 -19.70 11.05
C ASP A 215 9.37 -18.69 12.23
N VAL A 216 10.03 -17.56 12.03
CA VAL A 216 10.13 -16.47 13.03
C VAL A 216 8.78 -15.89 13.43
N ASN A 217 7.73 -16.07 12.60
CA ASN A 217 6.36 -15.65 12.87
C ASN A 217 5.52 -16.78 13.48
N GLY A 218 6.14 -17.91 13.83
CA GLY A 218 5.46 -19.07 14.40
C GLY A 218 4.65 -19.89 13.40
N ASN A 219 4.78 -19.66 12.10
CA ASN A 219 4.01 -20.33 11.06
C ASN A 219 4.75 -21.53 10.47
N ALA A 220 3.99 -22.59 10.19
CA ALA A 220 4.38 -23.70 9.33
C ALA A 220 3.14 -24.20 8.57
N GLY A 221 3.31 -24.97 7.50
CA GLY A 221 2.16 -25.50 6.78
C GLY A 221 2.53 -26.51 5.70
N LEU A 222 1.52 -27.26 5.26
CA LEU A 222 1.56 -28.14 4.12
C LEU A 222 0.28 -27.97 3.32
N TYR A 223 0.41 -27.66 2.04
CA TYR A 223 -0.70 -27.33 1.15
C TYR A 223 -0.82 -28.36 0.01
N ASP A 224 -1.86 -28.21 -0.80
CA ASP A 224 -2.23 -29.10 -1.92
C ASP A 224 -2.54 -30.52 -1.46
N LEU A 225 -3.17 -30.61 -0.28
CA LEU A 225 -3.54 -31.87 0.32
C LEU A 225 -4.87 -32.38 -0.26
N PRO A 226 -4.93 -33.65 -0.69
CA PRO A 226 -6.19 -34.29 -1.07
C PRO A 226 -7.19 -34.32 0.07
N LYS A 227 -8.48 -34.39 -0.26
CA LYS A 227 -9.55 -34.63 0.71
C LYS A 227 -9.27 -35.84 1.59
N GLY A 228 -9.44 -35.69 2.92
CA GLY A 228 -9.22 -36.79 3.86
C GLY A 228 -8.85 -36.33 5.27
N PHE A 229 -8.62 -37.33 6.14
CA PHE A 229 -8.17 -37.12 7.51
C PHE A 229 -6.63 -37.10 7.57
N TYR A 230 -6.12 -36.23 8.41
CA TYR A 230 -4.71 -36.01 8.68
C TYR A 230 -4.46 -35.87 10.18
N GLN A 231 -3.23 -36.18 10.58
CA GLN A 231 -2.76 -35.99 11.96
C GLN A 231 -1.56 -35.04 11.93
N VAL A 232 -1.53 -34.09 12.87
CA VAL A 232 -0.42 -33.15 13.10
C VAL A 232 0.14 -33.42 14.49
N VAL A 233 1.43 -33.69 14.57
CA VAL A 233 2.12 -34.07 15.81
C VAL A 233 3.37 -33.22 15.96
N GLU A 234 3.54 -32.53 17.08
CA GLU A 234 4.79 -31.86 17.41
C GLU A 234 5.84 -32.90 17.74
N THR A 235 6.97 -32.92 17.04
CA THR A 235 8.09 -33.87 17.28
C THR A 235 9.22 -33.20 18.05
N GLU A 236 9.46 -31.92 17.79
CA GLU A 236 10.48 -31.14 18.52
C GLU A 236 9.89 -29.80 18.93
N PRO A 237 9.88 -29.43 20.21
CA PRO A 237 9.44 -28.11 20.66
C PRO A 237 10.48 -27.02 20.35
N PRO A 238 10.09 -25.74 20.38
CA PRO A 238 11.04 -24.64 20.36
C PRO A 238 11.99 -24.72 21.58
N GLN A 239 13.18 -24.14 21.44
CA GLN A 239 14.13 -24.14 22.55
C GLN A 239 13.55 -23.47 23.82
N GLY A 240 13.62 -24.20 24.94
CA GLY A 240 13.11 -23.74 26.23
C GLY A 240 11.62 -24.04 26.48
N TYR A 241 10.96 -24.76 25.58
CA TYR A 241 9.56 -25.16 25.73
C TYR A 241 9.42 -26.68 25.85
N LEU A 242 8.31 -27.09 26.43
CA LEU A 242 7.92 -28.49 26.46
C LEU A 242 7.16 -28.86 25.18
N ARG A 243 7.37 -30.08 24.73
CA ARG A 243 6.63 -30.61 23.56
C ARG A 243 5.15 -30.75 23.87
N ASP A 244 4.30 -30.35 22.92
CA ASP A 244 2.91 -30.72 22.95
C ASP A 244 2.77 -32.18 22.50
N GLU A 245 2.24 -33.01 23.40
CA GLU A 245 2.04 -34.45 23.12
C GLU A 245 0.68 -34.76 22.47
N GLN A 246 -0.14 -33.72 22.27
CA GLN A 246 -1.45 -33.86 21.63
C GLN A 246 -1.27 -34.17 20.14
N VAL A 247 -2.04 -35.17 19.68
CA VAL A 247 -2.23 -35.46 18.25
C VAL A 247 -3.46 -34.65 17.80
N HIS A 248 -3.23 -33.69 16.90
CA HIS A 248 -4.32 -32.91 16.31
C HIS A 248 -4.83 -33.64 15.07
N GLU A 249 -6.10 -34.01 15.09
CA GLU A 249 -6.78 -34.60 13.94
C GLU A 249 -7.48 -33.53 13.13
N VAL A 250 -7.25 -33.48 11.83
CA VAL A 250 -7.82 -32.52 10.89
C VAL A 250 -8.41 -33.22 9.68
N TYR A 251 -9.54 -32.70 9.22
CA TYR A 251 -10.17 -33.14 7.99
C TYR A 251 -10.08 -32.06 6.93
N ILE A 252 -9.45 -32.36 5.81
CA ILE A 252 -9.33 -31.45 4.66
C ILE A 252 -10.47 -31.73 3.69
N ASP A 253 -11.25 -30.70 3.40
CA ASP A 253 -12.23 -30.68 2.31
C ASP A 253 -11.99 -29.47 1.40
N PRO A 254 -11.39 -29.69 0.21
CA PRO A 254 -11.09 -28.61 -0.74
C PRO A 254 -12.31 -27.79 -1.18
N THR A 255 -13.53 -28.34 -0.99
CA THR A 255 -14.76 -27.69 -1.46
C THR A 255 -15.50 -26.91 -0.36
N ALA A 256 -15.18 -27.15 0.91
CA ALA A 256 -15.87 -26.52 2.04
C ALA A 256 -14.94 -25.55 2.80
N ASP A 257 -13.94 -26.08 3.51
CA ASP A 257 -12.94 -25.29 4.22
C ASP A 257 -11.56 -25.82 3.85
N PRO A 258 -10.95 -25.26 2.80
CA PRO A 258 -9.77 -25.87 2.19
C PRO A 258 -8.53 -25.82 3.10
N THR A 259 -8.40 -24.81 3.98
CA THR A 259 -7.21 -24.67 4.82
C THR A 259 -7.59 -24.75 6.31
N GLN A 260 -7.12 -25.81 6.99
CA GLN A 260 -7.34 -25.99 8.43
C GLN A 260 -6.21 -25.36 9.24
N LEU A 261 -6.56 -24.60 10.28
CA LEU A 261 -5.60 -23.94 11.18
C LEU A 261 -5.47 -24.69 12.50
N ILE A 262 -4.25 -25.15 12.81
CA ILE A 262 -3.85 -25.70 14.12
C ILE A 262 -3.16 -24.61 14.93
N ARG A 263 -3.55 -24.50 16.21
CA ARG A 263 -2.97 -23.51 17.13
C ARG A 263 -2.53 -24.18 18.43
#